data_b03cd43946d8d40bda0956c50ef588e7
#
_entry.id   b03cd43946d8d40bda0956c50ef588e7
#
_cell.length_a   1.000
_cell.length_b   1.000
_cell.length_c   1.000
_cell.angle_alpha   90.00
_cell.angle_beta   90.00
_cell.angle_gamma   90.00
#
_symmetry.space_group_name_H-M   'P 1'
#
loop_
_entity.id
_entity.type
_entity.pdbx_description
1 polymer ?
#
loop_
_entity_poly.entity_id
_entity_poly.type
_entity_poly.pdbx_seq_one_letter_code
_entity_poly.pdbx_strand_id
1 'polypeptide(L)'
;MRVFAVFLAACLMAGCASKPDYYISPAPVTIPKTATYWLDTFDVEVVGKNERFLPDDKVRQQLGVDLVDRLLKAKRYAASKDKADYLLDVNVIYTRRIQDTQGGFMTAIVDDKTILASVDFNYQVKVKKAGAEVLHFSQARQGLMPGGYKGDWQNMKTMAGVLTNSGNSSVETFYTGLLSRFIVDDLRDIPSR
;
A
#
# COMPACT_ATOMS: atom_id res chain seq x y z
N MET A 1 41.21 14.37 -11.95
CA MET A 1 39.81 14.39 -12.47
C MET A 1 39.10 13.03 -12.49
N ARG A 2 39.75 11.89 -12.46
CA ARG A 2 39.09 10.54 -12.49
C ARG A 2 38.52 10.10 -11.13
N VAL A 3 39.03 10.57 -10.01
CA VAL A 3 38.57 10.19 -8.66
C VAL A 3 37.25 10.85 -8.30
N PHE A 4 36.97 12.07 -8.81
CA PHE A 4 35.70 12.77 -8.55
C PHE A 4 34.49 12.14 -9.22
N ALA A 5 34.67 11.49 -10.36
CA ALA A 5 33.58 10.83 -11.09
C ALA A 5 33.10 9.55 -10.39
N VAL A 6 33.99 8.86 -9.67
CA VAL A 6 33.64 7.62 -8.95
C VAL A 6 32.85 7.95 -7.68
N PHE A 7 33.15 9.06 -7.00
CA PHE A 7 32.40 9.50 -5.81
C PHE A 7 30.98 9.95 -6.16
N LEU A 8 30.78 10.61 -7.28
CA LEU A 8 29.47 11.07 -7.72
C LEU A 8 28.56 9.89 -8.13
N ALA A 9 29.12 8.82 -8.69
CA ALA A 9 28.38 7.62 -9.06
C ALA A 9 27.94 6.79 -7.84
N ALA A 10 28.70 6.80 -6.73
CA ALA A 10 28.37 6.10 -5.51
C ALA A 10 27.19 6.74 -4.74
N CYS A 11 27.01 8.07 -4.85
CA CYS A 11 25.90 8.77 -4.19
C CYS A 11 24.53 8.57 -4.87
N LEU A 12 24.50 8.12 -6.14
CA LEU A 12 23.26 7.91 -6.88
C LEU A 12 22.61 6.54 -6.63
N MET A 13 23.27 5.64 -5.89
CA MET A 13 22.76 4.32 -5.56
C MET A 13 22.04 4.25 -4.20
N ALA A 14 22.01 5.32 -3.44
CA ALA A 14 21.29 5.39 -2.16
C ALA A 14 19.82 5.76 -2.37
N GLY A 15 19.13 5.07 -3.25
CA GLY A 15 17.68 4.97 -3.28
C GLY A 15 17.24 4.11 -2.10
N CYS A 16 17.30 4.67 -0.90
CA CYS A 16 16.81 4.02 0.30
C CYS A 16 15.31 3.76 0.14
N ALA A 17 14.93 2.52 -0.11
CA ALA A 17 13.64 2.04 0.34
C ALA A 17 13.67 2.18 1.87
N SER A 18 13.14 3.29 2.39
CA SER A 18 13.08 3.51 3.82
C SER A 18 12.22 2.42 4.42
N LYS A 19 12.85 1.55 5.22
CA LYS A 19 12.09 0.61 6.05
C LYS A 19 11.28 1.40 7.06
N PRO A 20 10.11 0.90 7.47
CA PRO A 20 9.35 1.55 8.52
C PRO A 20 10.15 1.61 9.82
N ASP A 21 10.02 2.71 10.55
CA ASP A 21 10.51 2.79 11.92
C ASP A 21 9.56 2.01 12.81
N TYR A 22 10.01 0.82 13.27
CA TYR A 22 9.21 -0.01 14.15
C TYR A 22 9.35 0.48 15.59
N TYR A 23 8.27 0.98 16.17
CA TYR A 23 8.22 1.24 17.60
C TYR A 23 7.85 -0.02 18.36
N ILE A 24 8.74 -0.47 19.23
CA ILE A 24 8.63 -1.71 20.00
C ILE A 24 8.54 -1.37 21.47
N SER A 25 7.49 -1.79 22.17
CA SER A 25 7.27 -1.56 23.59
C SER A 25 6.79 -2.84 24.30
N PRO A 26 7.28 -3.18 25.51
CA PRO A 26 8.25 -2.44 26.35
C PRO A 26 9.72 -2.81 26.14
N ALA A 27 10.05 -3.79 25.32
CA ALA A 27 11.40 -4.22 25.01
C ALA A 27 11.43 -4.79 23.59
N PRO A 28 12.59 -5.04 22.97
CA PRO A 28 12.63 -5.55 21.61
C PRO A 28 11.83 -6.85 21.48
N VAL A 29 10.59 -6.70 21.00
CA VAL A 29 9.71 -7.83 20.70
C VAL A 29 10.11 -8.35 19.33
N THR A 30 10.50 -9.60 19.26
CA THR A 30 10.72 -10.28 18.00
C THR A 30 9.49 -11.07 17.64
N ILE A 31 8.93 -10.81 16.45
CA ILE A 31 7.79 -11.55 15.95
C ILE A 31 8.30 -12.67 15.04
N PRO A 32 7.98 -13.95 15.34
CA PRO A 32 8.39 -15.07 14.47
C PRO A 32 7.90 -14.87 13.05
N LYS A 33 8.72 -15.22 12.05
CA LYS A 33 8.33 -15.17 10.64
C LYS A 33 7.13 -16.06 10.30
N THR A 34 6.87 -17.06 11.11
CA THR A 34 5.73 -17.97 10.99
C THR A 34 4.48 -17.49 11.73
N ALA A 35 4.57 -16.37 12.46
CA ALA A 35 3.46 -15.85 13.25
C ALA A 35 2.23 -15.56 12.39
N THR A 36 1.07 -15.93 12.92
CA THR A 36 -0.23 -15.70 12.28
C THR A 36 -0.91 -14.49 12.86
N TYR A 37 -1.67 -13.80 12.04
CA TYR A 37 -2.38 -12.58 12.36
C TYR A 37 -3.89 -12.75 12.18
N TRP A 38 -4.64 -11.98 12.93
CA TRP A 38 -6.05 -11.71 12.68
C TRP A 38 -6.27 -10.21 12.57
N LEU A 39 -7.00 -9.77 11.57
CA LEU A 39 -7.36 -8.37 11.40
C LEU A 39 -8.49 -8.04 12.37
N ASP A 40 -8.18 -7.31 13.44
CA ASP A 40 -9.10 -6.99 14.52
C ASP A 40 -9.89 -5.71 14.21
N THR A 41 -9.18 -4.64 13.85
CA THR A 41 -9.78 -3.41 13.35
C THR A 41 -9.15 -3.00 12.03
N PHE A 42 -9.98 -2.46 11.15
CA PHE A 42 -9.53 -1.97 9.85
C PHE A 42 -10.32 -0.72 9.48
N ASP A 43 -9.67 0.42 9.63
CA ASP A 43 -10.25 1.72 9.32
C ASP A 43 -9.57 2.36 8.14
N VAL A 44 -10.38 2.89 7.21
CA VAL A 44 -9.90 3.58 6.02
C VAL A 44 -10.63 4.90 5.87
N GLU A 45 -9.88 5.98 5.90
CA GLU A 45 -10.33 7.30 5.52
C GLU A 45 -9.99 7.53 4.05
N VAL A 46 -10.98 7.83 3.22
CA VAL A 46 -10.79 8.15 1.80
C VAL A 46 -10.95 9.65 1.62
N VAL A 47 -9.89 10.30 1.15
CA VAL A 47 -9.84 11.74 0.88
C VAL A 47 -9.86 11.98 -0.64
N GLY A 48 -10.56 13.01 -1.09
CA GLY A 48 -10.68 13.34 -2.52
C GLY A 48 -11.86 12.60 -3.17
N LYS A 49 -13.10 13.03 -2.85
CA LYS A 49 -14.32 12.44 -3.41
C LYS A 49 -14.47 12.77 -4.88
N ASN A 50 -14.84 11.77 -5.66
CA ASN A 50 -15.24 11.94 -7.04
C ASN A 50 -16.19 10.80 -7.44
N GLU A 51 -17.33 11.13 -8.03
CA GLU A 51 -18.39 10.17 -8.41
C GLU A 51 -17.94 9.15 -9.47
N ARG A 52 -16.86 9.42 -10.17
CA ARG A 52 -16.30 8.56 -11.22
C ARG A 52 -15.39 7.45 -10.70
N PHE A 53 -15.00 7.52 -9.44
CA PHE A 53 -14.15 6.52 -8.78
C PHE A 53 -14.98 5.61 -7.89
N LEU A 54 -14.33 4.58 -7.33
CA LEU A 54 -15.02 3.70 -6.40
C LEU A 54 -15.60 4.50 -5.22
N PRO A 55 -16.82 4.21 -4.79
CA PRO A 55 -17.34 4.72 -3.53
C PRO A 55 -16.41 4.40 -2.36
N ASP A 56 -16.35 5.26 -1.37
CA ASP A 56 -15.41 5.14 -0.25
C ASP A 56 -15.56 3.81 0.51
N ASP A 57 -16.79 3.30 0.65
CA ASP A 57 -17.09 2.00 1.24
C ASP A 57 -16.51 0.84 0.42
N LYS A 58 -16.50 0.97 -0.93
CA LYS A 58 -15.92 -0.01 -1.83
C LYS A 58 -14.40 -0.03 -1.77
N VAL A 59 -13.77 1.13 -1.68
CA VAL A 59 -12.30 1.21 -1.47
C VAL A 59 -11.93 0.52 -0.16
N ARG A 60 -12.65 0.82 0.93
CA ARG A 60 -12.44 0.19 2.24
C ARG A 60 -12.61 -1.32 2.18
N GLN A 61 -13.73 -1.77 1.59
CA GLN A 61 -14.01 -3.20 1.44
C GLN A 61 -12.92 -3.92 0.65
N GLN A 62 -12.53 -3.36 -0.51
CA GLN A 62 -11.54 -3.97 -1.38
C GLN A 62 -10.16 -4.05 -0.71
N LEU A 63 -9.72 -2.96 -0.05
CA LEU A 63 -8.47 -2.95 0.71
C LEU A 63 -8.44 -4.04 1.79
N GLY A 64 -9.53 -4.19 2.55
CA GLY A 64 -9.62 -5.23 3.57
C GLY A 64 -9.55 -6.63 2.99
N VAL A 65 -10.28 -6.88 1.90
CA VAL A 65 -10.26 -8.17 1.17
C VAL A 65 -8.85 -8.47 0.64
N ASP A 66 -8.21 -7.49 -0.01
CA ASP A 66 -6.86 -7.65 -0.59
C ASP A 66 -5.82 -7.91 0.51
N LEU A 67 -5.93 -7.25 1.67
CA LEU A 67 -5.03 -7.46 2.80
C LEU A 67 -5.16 -8.88 3.37
N VAL A 68 -6.39 -9.33 3.62
CA VAL A 68 -6.65 -10.69 4.13
C VAL A 68 -6.19 -11.75 3.13
N ASP A 69 -6.51 -11.59 1.84
CA ASP A 69 -6.10 -12.52 0.78
C ASP A 69 -4.56 -12.66 0.69
N ARG A 70 -3.84 -11.54 0.82
CA ARG A 70 -2.38 -11.57 0.83
C ARG A 70 -1.80 -12.25 2.07
N LEU A 71 -2.37 -12.01 3.25
CA LEU A 71 -1.97 -12.70 4.47
C LEU A 71 -2.26 -14.20 4.37
N LEU A 72 -3.38 -14.61 3.77
CA LEU A 72 -3.70 -16.01 3.48
C LEU A 72 -2.69 -16.65 2.52
N LYS A 73 -2.37 -15.98 1.41
CA LYS A 73 -1.36 -16.44 0.44
C LYS A 73 0.03 -16.58 1.07
N ALA A 74 0.35 -15.69 2.00
CA ALA A 74 1.59 -15.75 2.78
C ALA A 74 1.54 -16.81 3.91
N LYS A 75 0.42 -17.52 4.09
CA LYS A 75 0.16 -18.45 5.21
C LYS A 75 0.30 -17.79 6.59
N ARG A 76 -0.06 -16.51 6.67
CA ARG A 76 0.06 -15.71 7.90
C ARG A 76 -1.28 -15.16 8.40
N TYR A 77 -2.40 -15.63 7.88
CA TYR A 77 -3.73 -15.33 8.40
C TYR A 77 -4.27 -16.49 9.21
N ALA A 78 -4.74 -16.23 10.43
CA ALA A 78 -5.27 -17.24 11.32
C ALA A 78 -6.66 -17.69 10.87
N ALA A 79 -7.04 -18.93 11.18
CA ALA A 79 -8.37 -19.45 10.86
C ALA A 79 -9.48 -18.80 11.69
N SER A 80 -9.15 -18.25 12.87
CA SER A 80 -10.06 -17.50 13.74
C SER A 80 -9.26 -16.55 14.64
N LYS A 81 -9.94 -15.59 15.25
CA LYS A 81 -9.35 -14.60 16.15
C LYS A 81 -8.60 -15.26 17.32
N ASP A 82 -9.19 -16.28 17.90
CA ASP A 82 -8.65 -17.00 19.09
C ASP A 82 -7.43 -17.88 18.75
N LYS A 83 -7.22 -18.19 17.47
CA LYS A 83 -6.08 -18.98 17.00
C LYS A 83 -4.95 -18.12 16.46
N ALA A 84 -5.12 -16.81 16.43
CA ALA A 84 -4.10 -15.90 15.98
C ALA A 84 -3.02 -15.70 17.04
N ASP A 85 -1.76 -15.68 16.62
CA ASP A 85 -0.65 -15.32 17.49
C ASP A 85 -0.69 -13.85 17.86
N TYR A 86 -1.18 -13.01 16.94
CA TYR A 86 -1.29 -11.56 17.08
C TYR A 86 -2.55 -11.02 16.42
N LEU A 87 -3.06 -9.91 16.96
CA LEU A 87 -4.13 -9.12 16.38
C LEU A 87 -3.54 -7.88 15.70
N LEU A 88 -4.13 -7.48 14.58
CA LEU A 88 -3.76 -6.30 13.83
C LEU A 88 -4.86 -5.24 13.91
N ASP A 89 -4.50 -4.03 14.32
CA ASP A 89 -5.28 -2.83 14.04
C ASP A 89 -4.59 -2.06 12.93
N VAL A 90 -5.32 -1.78 11.87
CA VAL A 90 -4.78 -1.09 10.69
C VAL A 90 -5.62 0.14 10.41
N ASN A 91 -4.97 1.31 10.41
CA ASN A 91 -5.57 2.58 10.03
C ASN A 91 -4.91 3.08 8.74
N VAL A 92 -5.71 3.50 7.79
CA VAL A 92 -5.25 3.96 6.47
C VAL A 92 -5.89 5.30 6.14
N ILE A 93 -5.09 6.23 5.64
CA ILE A 93 -5.56 7.42 4.94
C ILE A 93 -5.19 7.26 3.47
N TYR A 94 -6.22 7.08 2.65
CA TYR A 94 -6.13 6.93 1.20
C TYR A 94 -6.50 8.24 0.54
N THR A 95 -5.52 8.97 -0.02
CA THR A 95 -5.75 10.27 -0.64
C THR A 95 -5.66 10.18 -2.15
N ARG A 96 -6.77 10.46 -2.83
CA ARG A 96 -6.84 10.61 -4.29
C ARG A 96 -6.30 11.97 -4.68
N ARG A 97 -5.30 12.00 -5.54
CA ARG A 97 -4.87 13.23 -6.23
C ARG A 97 -5.45 13.22 -7.63
N ILE A 98 -6.48 14.00 -7.82
CA ILE A 98 -7.24 14.06 -9.05
C ILE A 98 -6.70 15.23 -9.87
N GLN A 99 -6.48 15.00 -11.16
CA GLN A 99 -6.10 16.05 -12.10
C GLN A 99 -7.26 16.29 -13.07
N ASP A 100 -7.66 17.54 -13.19
CA ASP A 100 -8.58 17.96 -14.23
C ASP A 100 -7.82 18.15 -15.54
N THR A 101 -8.11 17.35 -16.55
CA THR A 101 -7.47 17.46 -17.85
C THR A 101 -8.31 18.38 -18.75
N GLN A 102 -7.98 19.67 -18.75
CA GLN A 102 -8.47 20.58 -19.77
C GLN A 102 -7.47 20.60 -20.94
N GLY A 103 -7.77 19.88 -22.01
CA GLY A 103 -7.18 20.14 -23.31
C GLY A 103 -5.75 19.64 -23.58
N GLY A 104 -5.34 18.48 -23.09
CA GLY A 104 -4.07 17.84 -23.45
C GLY A 104 -4.22 16.72 -24.50
N PHE A 105 -3.11 16.29 -25.13
CA PHE A 105 -3.06 15.19 -26.11
C PHE A 105 -3.71 13.89 -25.57
N MET A 106 -3.66 13.66 -24.26
CA MET A 106 -4.29 12.50 -23.62
C MET A 106 -5.82 12.61 -23.53
N THR A 107 -6.41 13.81 -23.64
CA THR A 107 -7.87 14.00 -23.63
C THR A 107 -8.53 13.52 -24.92
N ALA A 108 -7.80 13.39 -26.00
CA ALA A 108 -8.30 12.83 -27.27
C ALA A 108 -8.54 11.31 -27.21
N ILE A 109 -7.96 10.62 -26.23
CA ILE A 109 -8.03 9.16 -26.06
C ILE A 109 -9.02 8.77 -24.96
N VAL A 110 -9.24 9.66 -23.97
CA VAL A 110 -10.12 9.42 -22.84
C VAL A 110 -11.19 10.51 -22.85
N ASP A 111 -12.41 10.14 -23.13
CA ASP A 111 -13.59 11.04 -23.20
C ASP A 111 -13.94 11.65 -21.82
N ASP A 112 -13.00 11.59 -20.88
CA ASP A 112 -13.17 11.88 -19.47
C ASP A 112 -12.21 12.97 -19.01
N LYS A 113 -12.77 14.15 -18.65
CA LYS A 113 -11.99 15.33 -18.26
C LYS A 113 -11.23 15.20 -16.93
N THR A 114 -11.56 14.22 -16.11
CA THR A 114 -10.98 14.03 -14.78
C THR A 114 -10.32 12.67 -14.67
N ILE A 115 -9.04 12.64 -14.35
CA ILE A 115 -8.28 11.41 -14.16
C ILE A 115 -7.69 11.35 -12.75
N LEU A 116 -7.57 10.15 -12.22
CA LEU A 116 -6.81 9.90 -11.01
C LEU A 116 -5.33 10.02 -11.32
N ALA A 117 -4.72 11.15 -10.99
CA ALA A 117 -3.33 11.45 -11.33
C ALA A 117 -2.34 10.66 -10.46
N SER A 118 -2.62 10.54 -9.16
CA SER A 118 -1.81 9.77 -8.22
C SER A 118 -2.59 9.47 -6.94
N VAL A 119 -2.03 8.60 -6.12
CA VAL A 119 -2.57 8.27 -4.80
C VAL A 119 -1.47 8.40 -3.76
N ASP A 120 -1.83 8.96 -2.59
CA ASP A 120 -0.99 8.90 -1.40
C ASP A 120 -1.60 7.91 -0.41
N PHE A 121 -0.73 7.12 0.22
CA PHE A 121 -1.09 6.20 1.29
C PHE A 121 -0.33 6.56 2.55
N ASN A 122 -1.07 6.89 3.61
CA ASN A 122 -0.53 6.93 4.96
C ASN A 122 -1.19 5.82 5.74
N TYR A 123 -0.43 4.96 6.37
CA TYR A 123 -0.99 3.91 7.19
C TYR A 123 -0.21 3.69 8.47
N GLN A 124 -0.94 3.26 9.49
CA GLN A 124 -0.42 2.83 10.77
C GLN A 124 -0.90 1.40 11.04
N VAL A 125 0.00 0.56 11.48
CA VAL A 125 -0.29 -0.80 11.91
C VAL A 125 0.12 -0.96 13.36
N LYS A 126 -0.81 -1.43 14.19
CA LYS A 126 -0.55 -1.85 15.56
C LYS A 126 -0.66 -3.36 15.65
N VAL A 127 0.33 -3.97 16.24
CA VAL A 127 0.37 -5.41 16.50
C VAL A 127 0.12 -5.63 17.97
N LYS A 128 -0.90 -6.40 18.30
CA LYS A 128 -1.33 -6.69 19.69
C LYS A 128 -1.15 -8.15 20.01
N LYS A 129 -0.80 -8.44 21.27
CA LYS A 129 -0.79 -9.79 21.86
C LYS A 129 -1.47 -9.76 23.22
N ALA A 130 -2.40 -10.68 23.43
CA ALA A 130 -3.18 -10.75 24.68
C ALA A 130 -3.78 -9.39 25.11
N GLY A 131 -4.29 -8.63 24.13
CA GLY A 131 -4.91 -7.32 24.35
C GLY A 131 -3.95 -6.14 24.50
N ALA A 132 -2.64 -6.37 24.64
CA ALA A 132 -1.63 -5.32 24.74
C ALA A 132 -0.96 -5.05 23.38
N GLU A 133 -0.71 -3.79 23.08
CA GLU A 133 0.12 -3.40 21.94
C GLU A 133 1.58 -3.80 22.22
N VAL A 134 2.18 -4.55 21.31
CA VAL A 134 3.56 -5.02 21.42
C VAL A 134 4.49 -4.35 20.41
N LEU A 135 3.93 -3.83 19.33
CA LEU A 135 4.65 -3.14 18.27
C LEU A 135 3.70 -2.27 17.49
N HIS A 136 4.17 -1.11 17.03
CA HIS A 136 3.51 -0.38 15.94
C HIS A 136 4.51 0.20 14.96
N PHE A 137 4.04 0.50 13.77
CA PHE A 137 4.77 1.22 12.76
C PHE A 137 3.83 2.05 11.88
N SER A 138 4.38 3.09 11.27
CA SER A 138 3.67 3.94 10.34
C SER A 138 4.48 4.11 9.07
N GLN A 139 3.80 4.27 7.95
CA GLN A 139 4.42 4.54 6.66
C GLN A 139 3.61 5.56 5.87
N ALA A 140 4.34 6.36 5.12
CA ALA A 140 3.79 7.28 4.13
C ALA A 140 4.34 6.92 2.74
N ARG A 141 3.46 6.70 1.79
CA ARG A 141 3.78 6.47 0.37
C ARG A 141 3.07 7.55 -0.44
N GLN A 142 3.83 8.43 -1.04
CA GLN A 142 3.28 9.61 -1.74
C GLN A 142 3.51 9.53 -3.24
N GLY A 143 2.61 10.14 -3.99
CA GLY A 143 2.74 10.34 -5.42
C GLY A 143 2.80 9.04 -6.22
N LEU A 144 2.14 7.97 -5.75
CA LEU A 144 2.07 6.72 -6.48
C LEU A 144 1.26 6.93 -7.76
N MET A 145 1.95 6.84 -8.90
CA MET A 145 1.36 7.01 -10.22
C MET A 145 1.19 5.65 -10.92
N PRO A 146 0.15 5.48 -11.74
CA PRO A 146 0.03 4.33 -12.61
C PRO A 146 1.28 4.23 -13.49
N GLY A 147 2.01 3.11 -13.45
CA GLY A 147 3.24 2.90 -14.24
C GLY A 147 4.53 3.46 -13.65
N GLY A 148 4.49 4.14 -12.51
CA GLY A 148 5.69 4.66 -11.82
C GLY A 148 6.53 3.60 -11.11
N TYR A 149 6.03 2.41 -10.94
CA TYR A 149 6.74 1.30 -10.29
C TYR A 149 7.59 0.55 -11.33
N LYS A 150 8.88 0.84 -11.37
CA LYS A 150 9.84 0.12 -12.23
C LYS A 150 9.86 -1.36 -11.82
N GLY A 151 9.40 -2.24 -12.68
CA GLY A 151 9.64 -3.67 -12.59
C GLY A 151 8.48 -4.60 -12.84
N ASP A 152 7.25 -4.15 -12.92
CA ASP A 152 6.10 -5.03 -13.10
C ASP A 152 5.46 -4.88 -14.49
N TRP A 153 5.88 -5.76 -15.41
CA TRP A 153 5.24 -5.90 -16.74
C TRP A 153 3.74 -6.24 -16.64
N GLN A 154 3.31 -6.80 -15.52
CA GLN A 154 1.90 -7.02 -15.23
C GLN A 154 1.15 -5.69 -15.06
N ASN A 155 1.81 -4.66 -14.55
CA ASN A 155 1.23 -3.32 -14.42
C ASN A 155 0.98 -2.67 -15.78
N MET A 156 1.84 -2.89 -16.78
CA MET A 156 1.61 -2.39 -18.14
C MET A 156 0.42 -3.07 -18.83
N LYS A 157 0.20 -4.36 -18.61
CA LYS A 157 -1.01 -5.05 -19.11
C LYS A 157 -2.28 -4.55 -18.43
N THR A 158 -2.22 -4.29 -17.13
CA THR A 158 -3.35 -3.70 -16.39
C THR A 158 -3.60 -2.26 -16.84
N MET A 159 -2.56 -1.45 -17.06
CA MET A 159 -2.70 -0.12 -17.64
C MET A 159 -3.24 -0.12 -19.07
N ALA A 160 -2.81 -1.03 -19.92
CA ALA A 160 -3.36 -1.17 -21.27
C ALA A 160 -4.86 -1.56 -21.22
N GLY A 161 -5.27 -2.41 -20.27
CA GLY A 161 -6.66 -2.74 -20.01
C GLY A 161 -7.48 -1.54 -19.48
N VAL A 162 -6.87 -0.72 -18.62
CA VAL A 162 -7.46 0.52 -18.08
C VAL A 162 -7.64 1.58 -19.16
N LEU A 163 -6.68 1.71 -20.07
CA LEU A 163 -6.75 2.67 -21.20
C LEU A 163 -7.76 2.25 -22.27
N THR A 164 -8.12 0.97 -22.33
CA THR A 164 -8.93 0.45 -23.45
C THR A 164 -10.40 0.19 -23.11
N ASN A 165 -10.82 -0.04 -21.85
CA ASN A 165 -12.24 -0.33 -21.63
C ASN A 165 -12.77 -0.41 -20.18
N SER A 166 -12.02 -0.07 -19.16
CA SER A 166 -12.57 -0.17 -17.81
C SER A 166 -12.29 1.12 -17.06
N GLY A 167 -13.35 1.82 -16.72
CA GLY A 167 -13.30 3.12 -16.07
C GLY A 167 -12.39 3.19 -14.84
N ASN A 168 -12.33 4.35 -14.23
CA ASN A 168 -11.47 4.71 -13.09
C ASN A 168 -11.49 3.73 -11.90
N SER A 169 -12.52 2.88 -11.80
CA SER A 169 -12.64 1.82 -10.78
C SER A 169 -11.55 0.75 -10.85
N SER A 170 -11.07 0.40 -12.04
CA SER A 170 -9.99 -0.61 -12.18
C SER A 170 -8.62 -0.07 -11.79
N VAL A 171 -8.40 1.25 -11.93
CA VAL A 171 -7.20 1.91 -11.43
C VAL A 171 -7.16 1.83 -9.91
N GLU A 172 -8.27 2.09 -9.24
CA GLU A 172 -8.34 2.00 -7.78
C GLU A 172 -8.18 0.59 -7.27
N THR A 173 -8.72 -0.42 -7.95
CA THR A 173 -8.49 -1.84 -7.62
C THR A 173 -6.99 -2.18 -7.69
N PHE A 174 -6.25 -1.61 -8.62
CA PHE A 174 -4.79 -1.75 -8.65
C PHE A 174 -4.13 -1.14 -7.40
N TYR A 175 -4.53 0.07 -7.00
CA TYR A 175 -3.97 0.72 -5.82
C TYR A 175 -4.30 -0.02 -4.52
N THR A 176 -5.51 -0.55 -4.36
CA THR A 176 -5.85 -1.35 -3.17
C THR A 176 -4.97 -2.58 -3.06
N GLY A 177 -4.73 -3.27 -4.17
CA GLY A 177 -3.79 -4.38 -4.24
C GLY A 177 -2.35 -3.99 -3.92
N LEU A 178 -1.89 -2.82 -4.38
CA LEU A 178 -0.55 -2.33 -4.08
C LEU A 178 -0.38 -1.97 -2.60
N LEU A 179 -1.36 -1.25 -2.01
CA LEU A 179 -1.33 -0.88 -0.59
C LEU A 179 -1.32 -2.11 0.32
N SER A 180 -2.17 -3.09 0.06
CA SER A 180 -2.19 -4.35 0.82
C SER A 180 -0.85 -5.08 0.75
N ARG A 181 -0.14 -5.01 -0.39
CA ARG A 181 1.21 -5.55 -0.53
C ARG A 181 2.20 -4.84 0.38
N PHE A 182 2.19 -3.50 0.41
CA PHE A 182 3.09 -2.74 1.27
C PHE A 182 2.92 -3.11 2.74
N ILE A 183 1.68 -3.18 3.23
CA ILE A 183 1.40 -3.56 4.62
C ILE A 183 1.95 -4.97 4.93
N VAL A 184 1.72 -5.94 4.04
CA VAL A 184 2.19 -7.32 4.26
C VAL A 184 3.71 -7.43 4.16
N ASP A 185 4.34 -6.68 3.26
CA ASP A 185 5.80 -6.64 3.15
C ASP A 185 6.42 -6.03 4.41
N ASP A 186 5.88 -4.92 4.93
CA ASP A 186 6.33 -4.30 6.17
C ASP A 186 6.12 -5.22 7.38
N LEU A 187 5.00 -5.96 7.45
CA LEU A 187 4.78 -7.00 8.47
C LEU A 187 5.78 -8.16 8.37
N ARG A 188 6.24 -8.51 7.17
CA ARG A 188 7.26 -9.53 6.97
C ARG A 188 8.64 -9.04 7.43
N ASP A 189 8.91 -7.76 7.25
CA ASP A 189 10.21 -7.14 7.55
C ASP A 189 10.36 -6.74 9.03
N ILE A 190 9.35 -6.99 9.87
CA ILE A 190 9.46 -6.85 11.33
C ILE A 190 10.65 -7.70 11.83
N PRO A 191 11.50 -7.15 12.72
CA PRO A 191 12.63 -7.88 13.27
C PRO A 191 12.21 -9.23 13.85
N SER A 192 12.87 -10.28 13.43
CA SER A 192 12.69 -11.66 13.94
C SER A 192 14.03 -12.20 14.41
N ARG A 193 14.01 -12.99 15.46
CA ARG A 193 15.19 -13.80 15.84
C ARG A 193 15.40 -14.95 14.89
#